data_e6656b63eb23b513644eeb6e89621b84
#
_entry.id   e6656b63eb23b513644eeb6e89621b84
#
_cell.length_a   1.000
_cell.length_b   1.000
_cell.length_c   1.000
_cell.angle_alpha   90.00
_cell.angle_beta   90.00
_cell.angle_gamma   90.00
#
_symmetry.space_group_name_H-M   'P 1'
#
loop_
_entity.id
_entity.type
_entity.pdbx_description
1 polymer ?
#
loop_
_entity_poly.entity_id
_entity_poly.type
_entity_poly.pdbx_seq_one_letter_code
_entity_poly.pdbx_strand_id
1 'polypeptide(L)'
;MTQSDHTPPLLLPPRWETARLVIEDGRSPDVSSLHAIFSACAYVAPWDDTFREVPLADLAALVNRSQTAVGEDYRFKLQCVREKATGEIVGYFHISHGAPEPHTVWVSILVFHPDFQKQQYGRETIDGLCDQLLALGYEAIWLKVYLKNWPALRFWIGNGFTTILKYEGDKTMTPTSYAAIRLERKLR
;
A
#
# COMPACT_ATOMS: atom_id res chain seq x y z
N MET A 1 2.93 -36.66 7.15
CA MET A 1 3.67 -35.56 6.52
C MET A 1 2.78 -35.03 5.40
N THR A 2 1.98 -34.03 5.67
CA THR A 2 1.14 -33.36 4.69
C THR A 2 2.03 -32.40 3.91
N GLN A 3 2.28 -32.69 2.63
CA GLN A 3 2.81 -31.70 1.69
C GLN A 3 1.78 -30.57 1.63
N SER A 4 2.14 -29.42 2.17
CA SER A 4 1.39 -28.19 1.92
C SER A 4 1.52 -27.90 0.42
N ASP A 5 0.39 -27.94 -0.26
CA ASP A 5 0.24 -27.58 -1.66
C ASP A 5 0.58 -26.08 -1.81
N HIS A 6 1.87 -25.79 -2.05
CA HIS A 6 2.36 -24.43 -2.20
C HIS A 6 2.18 -23.98 -3.65
N THR A 7 0.93 -23.84 -4.06
CA THR A 7 0.65 -23.06 -5.27
C THR A 7 1.10 -21.61 -5.02
N PRO A 8 2.00 -21.06 -5.84
CA PRO A 8 2.44 -19.68 -5.65
C PRO A 8 1.23 -18.73 -5.74
N PRO A 9 1.15 -17.70 -4.88
CA PRO A 9 0.06 -16.75 -4.91
C PRO A 9 0.00 -16.04 -6.26
N LEU A 10 -1.20 -15.81 -6.75
CA LEU A 10 -1.42 -15.02 -7.96
C LEU A 10 -1.14 -13.55 -7.64
N LEU A 11 -0.42 -12.87 -8.52
CA LEU A 11 -0.03 -11.48 -8.35
C LEU A 11 -0.98 -10.55 -9.09
N LEU A 12 -1.11 -9.32 -8.62
CA LEU A 12 -1.78 -8.26 -9.40
C LEU A 12 -1.23 -8.19 -10.81
N PRO A 13 -2.08 -7.92 -11.81
CA PRO A 13 -1.63 -7.71 -13.17
C PRO A 13 -0.66 -6.52 -13.24
N PRO A 14 0.28 -6.49 -14.19
CA PRO A 14 1.24 -5.40 -14.32
C PRO A 14 0.59 -4.07 -14.67
N ARG A 15 -0.66 -4.10 -15.17
CA ARG A 15 -1.47 -2.93 -15.47
C ARG A 15 -2.95 -3.26 -15.34
N TRP A 16 -3.69 -2.35 -14.70
CA TRP A 16 -5.15 -2.37 -14.60
C TRP A 16 -5.68 -0.93 -14.49
N GLU A 17 -6.99 -0.77 -14.58
CA GLU A 17 -7.61 0.55 -14.69
C GLU A 17 -8.87 0.64 -13.83
N THR A 18 -9.17 1.87 -13.43
CA THR A 18 -10.45 2.27 -12.85
C THR A 18 -11.12 3.31 -13.77
N ALA A 19 -12.15 3.99 -13.31
CA ALA A 19 -12.80 5.03 -14.09
C ALA A 19 -11.83 6.16 -14.50
N ARG A 20 -11.03 6.67 -13.55
CA ARG A 20 -10.15 7.83 -13.75
C ARG A 20 -8.66 7.51 -13.71
N LEU A 21 -8.29 6.31 -13.30
CA LEU A 21 -6.91 5.96 -12.99
C LEU A 21 -6.41 4.81 -13.86
N VAL A 22 -5.12 4.85 -14.17
CA VAL A 22 -4.32 3.73 -14.66
C VAL A 22 -3.35 3.34 -13.55
N ILE A 23 -3.39 2.09 -13.16
CA ILE A 23 -2.46 1.53 -12.18
C ILE A 23 -1.51 0.59 -12.92
N GLU A 24 -0.21 0.80 -12.76
CA GLU A 24 0.81 0.00 -13.44
C GLU A 24 2.06 -0.20 -12.60
N ASP A 25 2.80 -1.28 -12.88
CA ASP A 25 4.03 -1.58 -12.16
C ASP A 25 5.01 -0.42 -12.26
N GLY A 26 5.53 0.03 -11.12
CA GLY A 26 6.53 1.10 -11.05
C GLY A 26 7.82 0.69 -11.74
N ARG A 27 8.45 1.61 -12.47
CA ARG A 27 9.68 1.41 -13.26
C ARG A 27 10.76 2.39 -12.85
N SER A 28 12.00 2.09 -13.21
CA SER A 28 13.15 2.97 -12.90
C SER A 28 12.95 4.44 -13.28
N PRO A 29 12.36 4.79 -14.44
CA PRO A 29 12.08 6.20 -14.78
C PRO A 29 11.08 6.89 -13.83
N ASP A 30 10.25 6.13 -13.11
CA ASP A 30 9.23 6.68 -12.21
C ASP A 30 9.80 7.08 -10.84
N VAL A 31 10.96 6.58 -10.47
CA VAL A 31 11.57 6.73 -9.13
C VAL A 31 11.60 8.17 -8.64
N SER A 32 11.98 9.11 -9.50
CA SER A 32 12.05 10.54 -9.12
C SER A 32 10.65 11.10 -8.78
N SER A 33 9.62 10.72 -9.54
CA SER A 33 8.24 11.13 -9.27
C SER A 33 7.71 10.51 -7.98
N LEU A 34 7.99 9.22 -7.76
CA LEU A 34 7.59 8.54 -6.52
C LEU A 34 8.27 9.15 -5.29
N HIS A 35 9.56 9.49 -5.41
CA HIS A 35 10.31 10.16 -4.35
C HIS A 35 9.75 11.56 -4.06
N ALA A 36 9.40 12.33 -5.09
CA ALA A 36 8.77 13.65 -4.93
C ALA A 36 7.42 13.54 -4.21
N ILE A 37 6.58 12.56 -4.57
CA ILE A 37 5.29 12.29 -3.90
C ILE A 37 5.52 11.95 -2.43
N PHE A 38 6.46 11.06 -2.13
CA PHE A 38 6.76 10.65 -0.76
C PHE A 38 7.27 11.83 0.07
N SER A 39 8.22 12.59 -0.45
CA SER A 39 8.80 13.77 0.20
C SER A 39 7.76 14.86 0.46
N ALA A 40 6.82 15.07 -0.47
CA ALA A 40 5.71 16.01 -0.28
C ALA A 40 4.79 15.59 0.89
N CYS A 41 4.79 14.32 1.28
CA CYS A 41 4.04 13.79 2.42
C CYS A 41 4.83 13.78 3.74
N ALA A 42 6.05 14.34 3.81
CA ALA A 42 6.88 14.36 5.02
C ALA A 42 6.21 15.06 6.23
N TYR A 43 5.22 15.91 6.00
CA TYR A 43 4.40 16.51 7.06
C TYR A 43 3.65 15.50 7.93
N VAL A 44 3.53 14.24 7.47
CA VAL A 44 2.89 13.13 8.20
C VAL A 44 3.83 12.53 9.26
N ALA A 45 5.15 12.72 9.13
CA ALA A 45 6.17 12.10 9.99
C ALA A 45 5.94 12.26 11.52
N PRO A 46 5.39 13.39 12.04
CA PRO A 46 5.06 13.51 13.47
C PRO A 46 3.98 12.52 13.95
N TRP A 47 3.19 11.99 13.06
CA TRP A 47 2.07 11.07 13.34
C TRP A 47 2.37 9.62 12.95
N ASP A 48 3.30 9.44 12.01
CA ASP A 48 3.62 8.16 11.40
C ASP A 48 5.11 8.18 10.98
N ASP A 49 5.94 7.43 11.69
CA ASP A 49 7.39 7.42 11.49
C ASP A 49 7.82 6.78 10.16
N THR A 50 6.90 6.16 9.44
CA THR A 50 7.12 5.69 8.06
C THR A 50 7.47 6.87 7.12
N PHE A 51 6.92 8.06 7.37
CA PHE A 51 7.09 9.25 6.52
C PHE A 51 8.31 10.10 6.88
N ARG A 52 9.32 9.52 7.52
CA ARG A 52 10.62 10.16 7.65
C ARG A 52 11.31 10.26 6.29
N GLU A 53 12.29 11.15 6.20
CA GLU A 53 13.09 11.29 4.98
C GLU A 53 13.64 9.92 4.52
N VAL A 54 13.40 9.60 3.25
CA VAL A 54 13.86 8.38 2.61
C VAL A 54 14.78 8.76 1.46
N PRO A 55 16.02 8.24 1.40
CA PRO A 55 16.91 8.45 0.28
C PRO A 55 16.30 7.97 -1.04
N LEU A 56 16.57 8.68 -2.12
CA LEU A 56 16.15 8.29 -3.47
C LEU A 56 16.57 6.85 -3.82
N ALA A 57 17.76 6.45 -3.36
CA ALA A 57 18.30 5.12 -3.58
C ALA A 57 17.45 4.00 -2.96
N ASP A 58 16.85 4.26 -1.80
CA ASP A 58 16.02 3.26 -1.11
C ASP A 58 14.71 3.04 -1.90
N LEU A 59 14.12 4.11 -2.44
CA LEU A 59 12.94 3.99 -3.29
C LEU A 59 13.27 3.31 -4.63
N ALA A 60 14.44 3.60 -5.21
CA ALA A 60 14.94 2.89 -6.39
C ALA A 60 15.11 1.39 -6.10
N ALA A 61 15.60 1.04 -4.92
CA ALA A 61 15.71 -0.36 -4.49
C ALA A 61 14.34 -1.05 -4.37
N LEU A 62 13.31 -0.36 -3.85
CA LEU A 62 11.94 -0.90 -3.80
C LEU A 62 11.35 -1.13 -5.20
N VAL A 63 11.54 -0.19 -6.12
CA VAL A 63 11.11 -0.34 -7.51
C VAL A 63 11.83 -1.53 -8.16
N ASN A 64 13.15 -1.62 -8.01
CA ASN A 64 13.92 -2.75 -8.53
C ASN A 64 13.48 -4.08 -7.93
N ARG A 65 13.27 -4.15 -6.62
CA ARG A 65 12.72 -5.33 -5.92
C ARG A 65 11.40 -5.76 -6.53
N SER A 66 10.49 -4.84 -6.82
CA SER A 66 9.19 -5.14 -7.44
C SER A 66 9.31 -5.74 -8.84
N GLN A 67 10.36 -5.37 -9.60
CA GLN A 67 10.57 -5.80 -10.98
C GLN A 67 11.36 -7.11 -11.10
N THR A 68 12.30 -7.33 -10.18
CA THR A 68 13.27 -8.43 -10.28
C THR A 68 13.06 -9.52 -9.25
N ALA A 69 11.98 -9.43 -8.47
CA ALA A 69 11.69 -10.31 -7.36
C ALA A 69 11.71 -11.79 -7.75
N VAL A 70 12.55 -12.56 -7.08
CA VAL A 70 12.66 -14.03 -7.18
C VAL A 70 12.59 -14.63 -5.76
N GLY A 71 12.29 -15.92 -5.66
CA GLY A 71 12.14 -16.58 -4.36
C GLY A 71 10.94 -16.02 -3.59
N GLU A 72 11.08 -15.75 -2.29
CA GLU A 72 9.99 -15.20 -1.47
C GLU A 72 9.66 -13.74 -1.79
N ASP A 73 10.60 -12.99 -2.34
CA ASP A 73 10.43 -11.58 -2.69
C ASP A 73 9.50 -11.36 -3.89
N TYR A 74 9.22 -12.39 -4.71
CA TYR A 74 8.29 -12.27 -5.85
C TYR A 74 6.89 -11.81 -5.46
N ARG A 75 6.54 -11.95 -4.18
CA ARG A 75 5.25 -11.52 -3.62
C ARG A 75 5.10 -10.01 -3.49
N PHE A 76 6.21 -9.27 -3.53
CA PHE A 76 6.20 -7.82 -3.40
C PHE A 76 5.88 -7.16 -4.74
N LYS A 77 4.94 -6.21 -4.72
CA LYS A 77 4.64 -5.34 -5.85
C LYS A 77 4.55 -3.88 -5.43
N LEU A 78 5.18 -3.02 -6.23
CA LEU A 78 5.02 -1.58 -6.19
C LEU A 78 4.35 -1.13 -7.47
N GLN A 79 3.20 -0.44 -7.36
CA GLN A 79 2.47 0.08 -8.51
C GLN A 79 2.25 1.59 -8.39
N CYS A 80 2.42 2.28 -9.51
CA CYS A 80 2.11 3.69 -9.67
C CYS A 80 0.63 3.88 -9.96
N VAL A 81 0.06 4.97 -9.46
CA VAL A 81 -1.29 5.42 -9.76
C VAL A 81 -1.17 6.65 -10.64
N ARG A 82 -1.63 6.54 -11.90
CA ARG A 82 -1.64 7.65 -12.87
C ARG A 82 -3.05 8.15 -13.12
N GLU A 83 -3.21 9.44 -13.18
CA GLU A 83 -4.45 10.04 -13.65
C GLU A 83 -4.58 9.88 -15.16
N LYS A 84 -5.72 9.38 -15.67
CA LYS A 84 -5.94 9.17 -17.11
C LYS A 84 -5.93 10.47 -17.92
N ALA A 85 -6.42 11.55 -17.32
CA ALA A 85 -6.57 12.83 -18.02
C ALA A 85 -5.24 13.47 -18.37
N THR A 86 -4.25 13.36 -17.49
CA THR A 86 -2.94 14.02 -17.61
C THR A 86 -1.79 13.05 -17.90
N GLY A 87 -1.95 11.78 -17.54
CA GLY A 87 -0.87 10.78 -17.53
C GLY A 87 0.10 10.94 -16.36
N GLU A 88 -0.14 11.90 -15.46
CA GLU A 88 0.72 12.19 -14.31
C GLU A 88 0.61 11.11 -13.24
N ILE A 89 1.74 10.77 -12.59
CA ILE A 89 1.74 9.92 -11.40
C ILE A 89 1.26 10.76 -10.22
N VAL A 90 0.08 10.44 -9.73
CA VAL A 90 -0.57 11.16 -8.61
C VAL A 90 -0.37 10.47 -7.27
N GLY A 91 0.04 9.21 -7.28
CA GLY A 91 0.27 8.40 -6.09
C GLY A 91 0.92 7.07 -6.43
N TYR A 92 1.18 6.28 -5.40
CA TYR A 92 1.63 4.89 -5.54
C TYR A 92 1.30 4.09 -4.29
N PHE A 93 1.38 2.78 -4.43
CA PHE A 93 1.30 1.86 -3.29
C PHE A 93 2.27 0.70 -3.48
N HIS A 94 2.60 0.03 -2.38
CA HIS A 94 3.22 -1.29 -2.47
C HIS A 94 2.58 -2.27 -1.49
N ILE A 95 2.54 -3.51 -1.93
CA ILE A 95 1.86 -4.62 -1.27
C ILE A 95 2.73 -5.87 -1.28
N SER A 96 2.39 -6.80 -0.39
CA SER A 96 2.92 -8.16 -0.41
C SER A 96 1.77 -9.16 -0.49
N HIS A 97 1.78 -10.00 -1.52
CA HIS A 97 0.77 -11.02 -1.75
C HIS A 97 1.02 -12.25 -0.88
N GLY A 98 -0.05 -12.90 -0.40
CA GLY A 98 0.05 -14.10 0.42
C GLY A 98 0.80 -13.85 1.74
N ALA A 99 0.68 -12.66 2.30
CA ALA A 99 1.33 -12.26 3.54
C ALA A 99 0.38 -11.39 4.38
N PRO A 100 0.39 -11.54 5.71
CA PRO A 100 1.09 -12.58 6.49
C PRO A 100 0.48 -13.98 6.37
N GLU A 101 -0.74 -14.10 5.85
CA GLU A 101 -1.44 -15.35 5.62
C GLU A 101 -1.58 -15.63 4.12
N PRO A 102 -1.67 -16.91 3.67
CA PRO A 102 -1.69 -17.28 2.24
C PRO A 102 -2.78 -16.60 1.42
N HIS A 103 -3.96 -16.38 1.99
CA HIS A 103 -5.12 -15.76 1.32
C HIS A 103 -5.28 -14.28 1.62
N THR A 104 -4.24 -13.62 2.13
CA THR A 104 -4.25 -12.21 2.47
C THR A 104 -3.24 -11.42 1.65
N VAL A 105 -3.48 -10.11 1.57
CA VAL A 105 -2.53 -9.15 1.00
C VAL A 105 -2.22 -8.09 2.04
N TRP A 106 -0.94 -7.81 2.24
CA TRP A 106 -0.47 -6.75 3.11
C TRP A 106 -0.24 -5.48 2.31
N VAL A 107 -0.96 -4.41 2.65
CA VAL A 107 -0.68 -3.06 2.14
C VAL A 107 0.33 -2.39 3.08
N SER A 108 1.53 -2.14 2.58
CA SER A 108 2.58 -1.49 3.38
C SER A 108 2.50 0.03 3.32
N ILE A 109 2.15 0.58 2.17
CA ILE A 109 1.93 2.00 1.96
C ILE A 109 0.91 2.23 0.84
N LEU A 110 0.13 3.29 0.98
CA LEU A 110 -0.63 3.95 -0.08
C LEU A 110 -0.46 5.45 0.13
N VAL A 111 0.10 6.14 -0.84
CA VAL A 111 0.39 7.56 -0.74
C VAL A 111 -0.01 8.30 -2.01
N PHE A 112 -0.56 9.50 -1.84
CA PHE A 112 -0.89 10.43 -2.92
C PHE A 112 -0.23 11.78 -2.66
N HIS A 113 0.26 12.42 -3.72
CA HIS A 113 0.76 13.78 -3.62
C HIS A 113 -0.33 14.69 -3.00
N PRO A 114 0.02 15.61 -2.10
CA PRO A 114 -0.97 16.46 -1.40
C PRO A 114 -1.96 17.16 -2.31
N ASP A 115 -1.54 17.61 -3.49
CA ASP A 115 -2.41 18.30 -4.46
C ASP A 115 -3.51 17.41 -5.05
N PHE A 116 -3.31 16.09 -5.01
CA PHE A 116 -4.28 15.09 -5.48
C PHE A 116 -5.06 14.40 -4.37
N GLN A 117 -4.82 14.78 -3.12
CA GLN A 117 -5.61 14.27 -1.99
C GLN A 117 -7.02 14.86 -1.98
N LYS A 118 -7.94 14.22 -1.24
CA LYS A 118 -9.35 14.63 -1.10
C LYS A 118 -10.17 14.66 -2.40
N GLN A 119 -9.61 14.12 -3.51
CA GLN A 119 -10.27 13.99 -4.82
C GLN A 119 -10.85 12.58 -5.05
N GLN A 120 -10.95 11.76 -4.01
CA GLN A 120 -11.45 10.38 -4.02
C GLN A 120 -10.52 9.37 -4.76
N TYR A 121 -9.34 9.77 -5.22
CA TYR A 121 -8.41 8.85 -5.89
C TYR A 121 -7.97 7.69 -5.00
N GLY A 122 -7.73 7.95 -3.72
CA GLY A 122 -7.39 6.89 -2.75
C GLY A 122 -8.51 5.86 -2.61
N ARG A 123 -9.77 6.30 -2.53
CA ARG A 123 -10.92 5.40 -2.46
C ARG A 123 -11.06 4.58 -3.75
N GLU A 124 -11.00 5.25 -4.90
CA GLU A 124 -11.10 4.60 -6.20
C GLU A 124 -10.00 3.55 -6.40
N THR A 125 -8.77 3.85 -5.96
CA THR A 125 -7.66 2.89 -5.98
C THR A 125 -7.94 1.68 -5.08
N ILE A 126 -8.44 1.89 -3.85
CA ILE A 126 -8.73 0.79 -2.93
C ILE A 126 -9.90 -0.06 -3.43
N ASP A 127 -10.94 0.54 -3.98
CA ASP A 127 -12.08 -0.22 -4.52
C ASP A 127 -11.61 -1.08 -5.71
N GLY A 128 -10.86 -0.51 -6.66
CA GLY A 128 -10.31 -1.28 -7.78
C GLY A 128 -9.30 -2.35 -7.33
N LEU A 129 -8.47 -2.06 -6.32
CA LEU A 129 -7.55 -3.05 -5.74
C LEU A 129 -8.32 -4.23 -5.13
N CYS A 130 -9.43 -3.97 -4.42
CA CYS A 130 -10.29 -5.03 -3.88
C CYS A 130 -10.87 -5.91 -4.99
N ASP A 131 -11.34 -5.32 -6.09
CA ASP A 131 -11.89 -6.06 -7.22
C ASP A 131 -10.81 -6.97 -7.86
N GLN A 132 -9.60 -6.45 -8.07
CA GLN A 132 -8.49 -7.23 -8.61
C GLN A 132 -8.09 -8.38 -7.70
N LEU A 133 -7.96 -8.12 -6.39
CA LEU A 133 -7.56 -9.13 -5.42
C LEU A 133 -8.64 -10.21 -5.23
N LEU A 134 -9.91 -9.82 -5.23
CA LEU A 134 -11.03 -10.78 -5.18
C LEU A 134 -11.02 -11.70 -6.40
N ALA A 135 -10.79 -11.16 -7.60
CA ALA A 135 -10.68 -11.93 -8.83
C ALA A 135 -9.49 -12.91 -8.81
N LEU A 136 -8.44 -12.61 -8.06
CA LEU A 136 -7.27 -13.47 -7.84
C LEU A 136 -7.49 -14.48 -6.69
N GLY A 137 -8.65 -14.48 -6.03
CA GLY A 137 -8.99 -15.43 -4.96
C GLY A 137 -8.48 -15.04 -3.58
N TYR A 138 -8.04 -13.81 -3.36
CA TYR A 138 -7.72 -13.31 -2.01
C TYR A 138 -8.98 -13.07 -1.20
N GLU A 139 -8.88 -13.25 0.11
CA GLU A 139 -10.02 -13.17 1.03
C GLU A 139 -10.03 -11.89 1.86
N ALA A 140 -8.85 -11.30 2.09
CA ALA A 140 -8.72 -10.10 2.90
C ALA A 140 -7.49 -9.26 2.54
N ILE A 141 -7.59 -7.97 2.86
CA ILE A 141 -6.48 -7.02 2.84
C ILE A 141 -6.19 -6.62 4.29
N TRP A 142 -4.91 -6.64 4.65
CA TRP A 142 -4.42 -6.23 5.96
C TRP A 142 -3.45 -5.06 5.82
N LEU A 143 -3.43 -4.23 6.83
CA LEU A 143 -2.49 -3.11 6.94
C LEU A 143 -2.23 -2.75 8.41
N LYS A 144 -1.22 -1.92 8.62
CA LYS A 144 -0.96 -1.27 9.90
C LYS A 144 -1.17 0.24 9.76
N VAL A 145 -1.82 0.85 10.74
CA VAL A 145 -1.97 2.31 10.81
C VAL A 145 -1.64 2.81 12.21
N TYR A 146 -0.89 3.91 12.28
CA TYR A 146 -0.55 4.54 13.55
C TYR A 146 -1.74 5.31 14.12
N LEU A 147 -1.96 5.20 15.43
CA LEU A 147 -3.10 5.86 16.10
C LEU A 147 -3.02 7.39 16.03
N LYS A 148 -1.81 7.95 15.98
CA LYS A 148 -1.61 9.39 15.80
C LYS A 148 -1.92 9.86 14.37
N ASN A 149 -1.88 8.98 13.39
CA ASN A 149 -2.20 9.30 12.00
C ASN A 149 -3.72 9.26 11.78
N TRP A 150 -4.42 10.18 12.45
CA TRP A 150 -5.87 10.30 12.42
C TRP A 150 -6.45 10.40 10.99
N PRO A 151 -5.86 11.17 10.05
CA PRO A 151 -6.35 11.21 8.67
C PRO A 151 -6.32 9.84 7.99
N ALA A 152 -5.21 9.09 8.14
CA ALA A 152 -5.10 7.75 7.58
C ALA A 152 -6.06 6.77 8.26
N LEU A 153 -6.20 6.83 9.59
CA LEU A 153 -7.13 5.98 10.32
C LEU A 153 -8.58 6.18 9.82
N ARG A 154 -9.02 7.43 9.69
CA ARG A 154 -10.34 7.74 9.13
C ARG A 154 -10.51 7.26 7.69
N PHE A 155 -9.47 7.41 6.87
CA PHE A 155 -9.46 6.95 5.49
C PHE A 155 -9.64 5.43 5.42
N TRP A 156 -8.85 4.67 6.17
CA TRP A 156 -8.92 3.22 6.14
C TRP A 156 -10.25 2.67 6.68
N ILE A 157 -10.74 3.20 7.81
CA ILE A 157 -12.06 2.81 8.37
C ILE A 157 -13.18 3.14 7.37
N GLY A 158 -13.14 4.33 6.76
CA GLY A 158 -14.12 4.77 5.74
C GLY A 158 -14.08 3.94 4.45
N ASN A 159 -12.99 3.20 4.21
CA ASN A 159 -12.83 2.24 3.11
C ASN A 159 -13.01 0.78 3.56
N GLY A 160 -13.69 0.53 4.68
CA GLY A 160 -14.11 -0.80 5.08
C GLY A 160 -13.09 -1.61 5.87
N PHE A 161 -11.95 -1.04 6.27
CA PHE A 161 -10.99 -1.69 7.16
C PHE A 161 -11.45 -1.54 8.61
N THR A 162 -12.42 -2.36 9.01
CA THR A 162 -13.13 -2.19 10.30
C THR A 162 -12.81 -3.27 11.34
N THR A 163 -12.16 -4.35 10.94
CA THR A 163 -11.74 -5.40 11.87
C THR A 163 -10.38 -5.08 12.44
N ILE A 164 -10.29 -4.90 13.77
CA ILE A 164 -9.02 -4.74 14.47
C ILE A 164 -8.46 -6.12 14.79
N LEU A 165 -7.30 -6.45 14.21
CA LEU A 165 -6.63 -7.74 14.41
C LEU A 165 -5.65 -7.69 15.58
N LYS A 166 -4.95 -6.56 15.77
CA LYS A 166 -3.89 -6.44 16.76
C LYS A 166 -3.60 -4.99 17.12
N TYR A 167 -3.18 -4.77 18.36
CA TYR A 167 -2.54 -3.53 18.82
C TYR A 167 -1.03 -3.76 18.88
N GLU A 168 -0.25 -2.80 18.37
CA GLU A 168 1.20 -2.89 18.25
C GLU A 168 1.88 -1.58 18.70
N GLY A 169 3.19 -1.64 18.98
CA GLY A 169 4.00 -0.48 19.34
C GLY A 169 3.98 -0.12 20.81
N ASP A 170 4.21 1.15 21.09
CA ASP A 170 4.41 1.64 22.46
C ASP A 170 3.11 1.61 23.27
N LYS A 171 3.24 1.19 24.54
CA LYS A 171 2.11 1.14 25.48
C LYS A 171 1.86 2.46 26.19
N THR A 172 2.88 3.31 26.29
CA THR A 172 2.80 4.62 26.96
C THR A 172 2.75 5.72 25.92
N MET A 173 1.79 6.63 26.06
CA MET A 173 1.67 7.77 25.16
C MET A 173 2.65 8.86 25.54
N THR A 174 3.53 9.21 24.60
CA THR A 174 4.46 10.36 24.68
C THR A 174 4.50 11.05 23.32
N PRO A 175 5.07 12.26 23.19
CA PRO A 175 5.25 12.90 21.89
C PRO A 175 6.01 12.03 20.88
N THR A 176 6.96 11.23 21.35
CA THR A 176 7.86 10.40 20.52
C THR A 176 7.47 8.92 20.45
N SER A 177 6.41 8.49 21.12
CA SER A 177 5.93 7.11 21.07
C SER A 177 4.94 6.90 19.91
N TYR A 178 4.93 5.68 19.36
CA TYR A 178 4.08 5.29 18.25
C TYR A 178 3.37 3.98 18.54
N ALA A 179 2.08 4.07 18.84
CA ALA A 179 1.18 2.93 18.87
C ALA A 179 0.43 2.81 17.54
N ALA A 180 0.17 1.59 17.15
CA ALA A 180 -0.51 1.28 15.89
C ALA A 180 -1.55 0.19 16.09
N ILE A 181 -2.48 0.10 15.15
CA ILE A 181 -3.42 -1.01 15.03
C ILE A 181 -3.23 -1.70 13.68
N ARG A 182 -3.41 -3.00 13.67
CA ARG A 182 -3.53 -3.77 12.45
C ARG A 182 -4.99 -3.89 12.11
N LEU A 183 -5.33 -3.50 10.89
CA LEU A 183 -6.70 -3.51 10.38
C LEU A 183 -6.85 -4.54 9.25
N GLU A 184 -8.06 -5.11 9.17
CA GLU A 184 -8.48 -5.99 8.09
C GLU A 184 -9.72 -5.43 7.38
N ARG A 185 -9.73 -5.56 6.04
CA ARG A 185 -10.93 -5.50 5.20
C ARG A 185 -11.12 -6.86 4.55
N LYS A 186 -12.25 -7.53 4.80
CA LYS A 186 -12.65 -8.74 4.07
C LYS A 186 -13.13 -8.37 2.67
N LEU A 187 -12.77 -9.21 1.68
CA LEU A 187 -13.11 -8.99 0.27
C LEU A 187 -14.42 -9.66 -0.15
N ARG A 188 -15.07 -10.37 0.80
CA ARG A 188 -16.36 -11.06 0.58
C ARG A 188 -17.51 -10.24 1.14
#